data_07d95f7bb5252dc338cc67a2e4c78e96
#
_entry.id   07d95f7bb5252dc338cc67a2e4c78e96
#
_cell.length_a   1.000
_cell.length_b   1.000
_cell.length_c   1.000
_cell.angle_alpha   90.00
_cell.angle_beta   90.00
_cell.angle_gamma   90.00
#
_symmetry.space_group_name_H-M   'P 1'
#
loop_
_entity.id
_entity.type
_entity.pdbx_description
1 polymer ?
#
loop_
_entity_poly.entity_id
_entity_poly.type
_entity_poly.pdbx_seq_one_letter_code
_entity_poly.pdbx_strand_id
1 'polypeptide(L)'
;MAQPILVCSAHIHWDPEFCDVKLIQSMMLMEQLRQIMENFGHSFRPGHKKAGPESVQLLLCADFNSLPQSGVIEFIKNGRVPTNHPDLKVKDPLGSIFHDRQKLQC
;
A
#
# COMPACT_ATOMS: atom_id res chain seq x y z
N MET A 1 -1.73 12.05 28.36
CA MET A 1 -2.39 12.56 27.16
C MET A 1 -2.70 11.41 26.21
N ALA A 2 -3.93 11.36 25.72
CA ALA A 2 -4.33 10.32 24.76
C ALA A 2 -3.61 10.54 23.44
N GLN A 3 -2.99 9.48 22.92
CA GLN A 3 -2.37 9.51 21.60
C GLN A 3 -3.46 9.30 20.54
N PRO A 4 -3.55 10.14 19.51
CA PRO A 4 -4.54 9.96 18.45
C PRO A 4 -4.23 8.70 17.61
N ILE A 5 -5.28 8.01 17.22
CA ILE A 5 -5.22 6.83 16.38
C ILE A 5 -6.03 7.09 15.12
N LEU A 6 -5.39 6.92 13.96
CA LEU A 6 -6.07 6.91 12.68
C LEU A 6 -6.45 5.47 12.34
N VAL A 7 -7.73 5.24 12.15
CA VAL A 7 -8.24 3.91 11.73
C VAL A 7 -8.62 3.98 10.26
N CYS A 8 -8.07 3.08 9.47
CA CYS A 8 -8.38 2.95 8.05
C CYS A 8 -8.92 1.56 7.76
N SER A 9 -10.01 1.51 7.01
CA SER A 9 -10.54 0.27 6.43
C SER A 9 -10.45 0.37 4.92
N ALA A 10 -9.90 -0.65 4.28
CA ALA A 10 -9.70 -0.65 2.83
C ALA A 10 -9.88 -2.05 2.23
N HIS A 11 -10.24 -2.06 0.97
CA HIS A 11 -10.38 -3.29 0.19
C HIS A 11 -9.77 -3.05 -1.19
N ILE A 12 -8.65 -3.71 -1.45
CA ILE A 12 -7.87 -3.55 -2.68
C ILE A 12 -8.44 -4.46 -3.77
N HIS A 13 -8.16 -4.14 -5.02
CA HIS A 13 -8.63 -4.88 -6.19
C HIS A 13 -8.42 -6.40 -6.04
N TRP A 14 -9.44 -7.17 -6.41
CA TRP A 14 -9.48 -8.61 -6.11
C TRP A 14 -8.80 -9.48 -7.16
N ASP A 15 -8.79 -9.05 -8.44
CA ASP A 15 -8.41 -9.90 -9.55
C ASP A 15 -6.92 -10.27 -9.51
N PRO A 16 -6.60 -11.58 -9.46
CA PRO A 16 -5.20 -12.03 -9.37
C PRO A 16 -4.37 -11.74 -10.63
N GLU A 17 -5.00 -11.36 -11.74
CA GLU A 17 -4.28 -11.00 -12.96
C GLU A 17 -3.72 -9.58 -12.94
N PHE A 18 -4.16 -8.74 -12.01
CA PHE A 18 -3.79 -7.33 -11.95
C PHE A 18 -2.90 -7.03 -10.73
N CYS A 19 -1.75 -7.70 -10.67
CA CYS A 19 -0.79 -7.50 -9.58
C CYS A 19 -0.25 -6.07 -9.53
N ASP A 20 -0.03 -5.46 -10.68
CA ASP A 20 0.40 -4.07 -10.83
C ASP A 20 -0.64 -3.08 -10.29
N VAL A 21 -1.91 -3.29 -10.61
CA VAL A 21 -3.01 -2.46 -10.11
C VAL A 21 -3.08 -2.53 -8.58
N LYS A 22 -3.00 -3.73 -8.00
CA LYS A 22 -3.01 -3.91 -6.54
C LYS A 22 -1.84 -3.19 -5.87
N LEU A 23 -0.65 -3.30 -6.45
CA LEU A 23 0.54 -2.67 -5.91
C LEU A 23 0.45 -1.15 -5.97
N ILE A 24 0.01 -0.60 -7.11
CA ILE A 24 -0.19 0.85 -7.27
C ILE A 24 -1.29 1.37 -6.34
N GLN A 25 -2.42 0.67 -6.23
CA GLN A 25 -3.48 1.05 -5.28
C GLN A 25 -2.96 1.08 -3.84
N SER A 26 -2.15 0.10 -3.46
CA SER A 26 -1.57 0.04 -2.12
C SER A 26 -0.58 1.18 -1.87
N MET A 27 0.23 1.53 -2.86
CA MET A 27 1.13 2.69 -2.80
C MET A 27 0.36 4.00 -2.63
N MET A 28 -0.72 4.17 -3.41
CA MET A 28 -1.58 5.36 -3.32
C MET A 28 -2.25 5.46 -1.95
N LEU A 29 -2.78 4.34 -1.44
CA LEU A 29 -3.38 4.29 -0.12
C LEU A 29 -2.39 4.70 0.98
N MET A 30 -1.19 4.15 0.97
CA MET A 30 -0.18 4.45 1.98
C MET A 30 0.28 5.91 1.91
N GLU A 31 0.40 6.47 0.71
CA GLU A 31 0.73 7.88 0.54
C GLU A 31 -0.37 8.80 1.07
N GLN A 32 -1.63 8.49 0.79
CA GLN A 32 -2.75 9.26 1.32
C GLN A 32 -2.82 9.18 2.85
N LEU A 33 -2.59 8.01 3.41
CA LEU A 33 -2.55 7.83 4.87
C LEU A 33 -1.40 8.63 5.49
N ARG A 34 -0.24 8.66 4.85
CA ARG A 34 0.90 9.46 5.30
C ARG A 34 0.55 10.94 5.35
N GLN A 35 -0.07 11.46 4.31
CA GLN A 35 -0.50 12.87 4.24
C GLN A 35 -1.54 13.20 5.33
N ILE A 36 -2.52 12.32 5.52
CA ILE A 36 -3.53 12.49 6.57
C ILE A 36 -2.87 12.51 7.95
N MET A 37 -1.95 11.58 8.21
CA MET A 37 -1.24 11.51 9.49
C MET A 37 -0.39 12.75 9.75
N GLU A 38 0.27 13.29 8.74
CA GLU A 38 1.02 14.55 8.86
C GLU A 38 0.10 15.72 9.20
N ASN A 39 -1.02 15.84 8.49
CA ASN A 39 -1.98 16.93 8.72
C ASN A 39 -2.59 16.84 10.13
N PHE A 40 -2.94 15.64 10.57
CA PHE A 40 -3.46 15.41 11.93
C PHE A 40 -2.41 15.70 12.99
N GLY A 41 -1.17 15.30 12.77
CA GLY A 41 -0.06 15.59 13.69
C GLY A 41 0.09 17.09 13.95
N HIS A 42 -0.02 17.90 12.92
CA HIS A 42 0.00 19.36 13.03
C HIS A 42 -1.20 19.91 13.80
N SER A 43 -2.38 19.32 13.63
CA SER A 43 -3.62 19.76 14.28
C SER A 43 -3.61 19.49 15.79
N PHE A 44 -3.03 18.38 16.22
CA PHE A 44 -3.00 17.97 17.64
C PHE A 44 -1.87 18.61 18.44
N ARG A 45 -0.86 19.16 17.79
CA ARG A 45 0.26 19.83 18.43
C ARG A 45 0.61 21.13 17.70
N PRO A 46 -0.28 22.14 17.73
CA PRO A 46 0.00 23.42 17.12
C PRO A 46 1.20 24.06 17.80
N GLY A 47 2.21 24.47 17.03
CA GLY A 47 3.41 25.10 17.52
C GLY A 47 4.62 24.18 17.72
N HIS A 48 4.48 22.87 17.63
CA HIS A 48 5.61 21.95 17.62
C HIS A 48 6.11 21.74 16.17
N LYS A 49 7.31 22.23 15.88
CA LYS A 49 7.96 22.07 14.57
C LYS A 49 8.24 20.60 14.18
N LYS A 50 8.01 19.65 15.11
CA LYS A 50 8.30 18.23 14.94
C LYS A 50 7.04 17.34 14.99
N ALA A 51 5.85 17.90 14.83
CA ALA A 51 4.64 17.09 14.71
C ALA A 51 4.62 16.44 13.31
N GLY A 52 5.23 15.27 13.22
CA GLY A 52 5.26 14.45 12.01
C GLY A 52 4.26 13.31 12.06
N PRO A 53 4.30 12.40 11.08
CA PRO A 53 3.42 11.23 11.03
C PRO A 53 3.50 10.34 12.28
N GLU A 54 4.64 10.31 12.94
CA GLU A 54 4.86 9.55 14.18
C GLU A 54 4.03 10.04 15.38
N SER A 55 3.41 11.21 15.30
CA SER A 55 2.52 11.72 16.35
C SER A 55 1.16 11.04 16.37
N VAL A 56 0.84 10.29 15.34
CA VAL A 56 -0.45 9.58 15.15
C VAL A 56 -0.15 8.11 14.92
N GLN A 57 -0.84 7.24 15.64
CA GLN A 57 -0.76 5.79 15.35
C GLN A 57 -1.75 5.42 14.25
N LEU A 58 -1.33 4.53 13.37
CA LEU A 58 -2.18 4.01 12.31
C LEU A 58 -2.63 2.59 12.65
N LEU A 59 -3.95 2.37 12.62
CA LEU A 59 -4.53 1.04 12.59
C LEU A 59 -5.13 0.81 11.21
N LEU A 60 -4.47 -0.02 10.42
CA LEU A 60 -4.88 -0.35 9.05
C LEU A 60 -5.53 -1.74 9.04
N CYS A 61 -6.82 -1.76 8.75
CA CYS A 61 -7.62 -2.97 8.61
C CYS A 61 -8.01 -3.11 7.15
N ALA A 62 -7.33 -3.99 6.41
CA ALA A 62 -7.54 -4.06 4.97
C ALA A 62 -7.49 -5.49 4.45
N ASP A 63 -8.32 -5.75 3.44
CA ASP A 63 -8.14 -6.88 2.55
C ASP A 63 -7.34 -6.43 1.34
N PHE A 64 -6.08 -6.85 1.29
CA PHE A 64 -5.18 -6.50 0.19
C PHE A 64 -5.30 -7.45 -1.00
N ASN A 65 -6.12 -8.50 -0.90
CA ASN A 65 -6.27 -9.52 -1.95
C ASN A 65 -4.91 -9.98 -2.51
N SER A 66 -3.92 -10.10 -1.63
CA SER A 66 -2.53 -10.29 -2.01
C SER A 66 -1.86 -11.33 -1.12
N LEU A 67 -1.08 -12.20 -1.74
CA LEU A 67 -0.35 -13.26 -1.03
C LEU A 67 0.83 -12.69 -0.22
N PRO A 68 1.29 -13.40 0.81
CA PRO A 68 2.37 -12.93 1.68
C PRO A 68 3.68 -12.59 0.96
N GLN A 69 3.95 -13.21 -0.18
CA GLN A 69 5.15 -13.00 -0.99
C GLN A 69 4.98 -11.95 -2.09
N SER A 70 3.81 -11.32 -2.17
CA SER A 70 3.49 -10.32 -3.21
C SER A 70 4.24 -9.00 -3.00
N GLY A 71 4.33 -8.22 -4.09
CA GLY A 71 4.87 -6.87 -4.05
C GLY A 71 4.08 -5.94 -3.11
N VAL A 72 2.77 -6.13 -2.98
CA VAL A 72 1.92 -5.38 -2.04
C VAL A 72 2.43 -5.56 -0.60
N ILE A 73 2.61 -6.80 -0.17
CA ILE A 73 3.05 -7.08 1.20
C ILE A 73 4.51 -6.66 1.40
N GLU A 74 5.36 -6.84 0.40
CA GLU A 74 6.73 -6.32 0.44
C GLU A 74 6.77 -4.80 0.62
N PHE A 75 5.93 -4.07 -0.15
CA PHE A 75 5.83 -2.62 -0.04
C PHE A 75 5.35 -2.18 1.35
N ILE A 76 4.32 -2.83 1.88
CA ILE A 76 3.78 -2.48 3.20
C ILE A 76 4.83 -2.71 4.31
N LYS A 77 5.60 -3.80 4.22
CA LYS A 77 6.62 -4.13 5.21
C LYS A 77 7.86 -3.24 5.12
N ASN A 78 8.31 -2.94 3.91
CA ASN A 78 9.62 -2.32 3.67
C ASN A 78 9.52 -0.86 3.24
N GLY A 79 8.33 -0.38 2.91
CA GLY A 79 8.13 0.99 2.39
C GLY A 79 8.57 1.19 0.95
N ARG A 80 9.02 0.12 0.29
CA ARG A 80 9.51 0.17 -1.10
C ARG A 80 9.48 -1.20 -1.75
N VAL A 81 9.43 -1.20 -3.07
CA VAL A 81 9.69 -2.38 -3.91
C VAL A 81 10.66 -1.98 -5.01
N PRO A 82 11.50 -2.91 -5.52
CA PRO A 82 12.37 -2.59 -6.65
C PRO A 82 11.54 -2.33 -7.92
N THR A 83 12.02 -1.43 -8.77
CA THR A 83 11.34 -1.05 -10.01
C THR A 83 11.20 -2.22 -11.00
N ASN A 84 12.03 -3.22 -10.87
CA ASN A 84 11.99 -4.45 -11.67
C ASN A 84 11.16 -5.57 -11.01
N HIS A 85 10.38 -5.27 -9.98
CA HIS A 85 9.56 -6.26 -9.30
C HIS A 85 8.61 -6.94 -10.31
N PRO A 86 8.43 -8.28 -10.24
CA PRO A 86 7.55 -9.00 -11.18
C PRO A 86 6.12 -8.45 -11.22
N ASP A 87 5.59 -8.00 -10.08
CA ASP A 87 4.24 -7.47 -9.98
C ASP A 87 4.06 -6.10 -10.67
N LEU A 88 5.14 -5.41 -10.98
CA LEU A 88 5.12 -4.14 -11.73
C LEU A 88 5.23 -4.32 -13.24
N LYS A 89 5.47 -5.55 -13.72
CA LYS A 89 5.56 -5.81 -15.15
C LYS A 89 4.19 -5.73 -15.78
N VAL A 90 4.00 -4.76 -16.67
CA VAL A 90 2.84 -4.71 -17.54
C VAL A 90 2.84 -5.97 -18.40
N LYS A 91 1.77 -6.73 -18.32
CA LYS A 91 1.59 -7.87 -19.21
C LYS A 91 1.50 -7.36 -20.64
N ASP A 92 2.37 -7.85 -21.51
CA ASP A 92 2.19 -7.68 -22.94
C ASP A 92 0.87 -8.32 -23.34
N PRO A 93 -0.12 -7.56 -23.88
CA PRO A 93 -1.44 -8.11 -24.23
C PRO A 93 -1.36 -9.25 -25.25
N LEU A 94 -0.25 -9.36 -25.98
CA LEU A 94 -0.05 -10.37 -27.02
C LEU A 94 0.83 -11.55 -26.59
N GLY A 95 1.68 -11.38 -25.57
CA GLY A 95 2.60 -12.41 -25.10
C GLY A 95 2.06 -13.28 -23.97
N SER A 96 1.05 -12.80 -23.24
CA SER A 96 0.55 -13.47 -22.02
C SER A 96 -0.51 -14.53 -22.28
N ILE A 97 -1.05 -14.64 -23.51
CA ILE A 97 -2.09 -15.61 -23.84
C ILE A 97 -1.54 -17.04 -23.81
N PHE A 98 -0.23 -17.22 -23.96
CA PHE A 98 0.41 -18.54 -24.09
C PHE A 98 1.33 -18.94 -22.95
N HIS A 99 1.60 -18.07 -21.97
CA HIS A 99 2.47 -18.36 -20.85
C HIS A 99 1.73 -18.35 -19.51
N ASP A 100 1.42 -19.55 -19.09
CA ASP A 100 1.29 -20.03 -17.71
C ASP A 100 0.41 -19.20 -16.77
N ARG A 101 -0.86 -19.53 -16.76
CA ARG A 101 -1.84 -19.06 -15.77
C ARG A 101 -1.44 -19.37 -14.31
N GLN A 102 -0.40 -20.20 -14.10
CA GLN A 102 0.01 -20.65 -12.77
C GLN A 102 1.01 -19.71 -12.08
N LYS A 103 1.60 -18.75 -12.79
CA LYS A 103 2.64 -17.85 -12.23
C LYS A 103 2.17 -16.48 -11.79
N LEU A 104 0.88 -16.20 -11.84
CA LEU A 104 0.33 -14.89 -11.59
C LEU A 104 -0.63 -14.90 -10.39
N GLN A 105 -0.13 -15.35 -9.27
CA GLN A 105 -0.80 -15.16 -7.99
C GLN A 105 0.00 -14.15 -7.17
N CYS A 106 -0.56 -12.98 -7.06
CA CYS A 106 -0.01 -11.94 -6.19
C CYS A 106 -0.78 -11.82 -4.86
#